data_4750f75f44a386d9e8312c751d29c453
#
_entry.id   4750f75f44a386d9e8312c751d29c453
#
_cell.length_a   1.000
_cell.length_b   1.000
_cell.length_c   1.000
_cell.angle_alpha   90.00
_cell.angle_beta   90.00
_cell.angle_gamma   90.00
#
_symmetry.space_group_name_H-M   'P 1'
#
loop_
_entity.id
_entity.type
_entity.pdbx_description
1 polymer ?
#
loop_
_entity_poly.entity_id
_entity_poly.type
_entity_poly.pdbx_seq_one_letter_code
_entity_poly.pdbx_strand_id
1 'polypeptide(L)'
;GLTPRAKHVVEIAMEDSIRGGYAYIGTEHLLAGILREGNNMAVRILRSAGVDARQLYTALMKKLTAAPRAAQSGDSRTPAAGSAKEDGKGSKTLAEFTRDLTADARTGKLDPVIGRDDEIQRVIQILSRRTKNNPCLIGEPGVGKTAIAEGLARKIAMGDVPENLLDKKLLSLDLSGMVAGTKYRGEFEERIKKVMQEVQKNGNII
;
A
#
# COMPACT_ATOMS: atom_id res chain seq x y z
N GLY A 1 -11.35 -12.84 24.33
CA GLY A 1 -11.17 -14.00 23.45
C GLY A 1 -12.07 -13.93 22.24
N LEU A 2 -11.79 -14.68 21.18
CA LEU A 2 -12.63 -14.76 19.98
C LEU A 2 -13.98 -15.39 20.31
N THR A 3 -15.04 -14.89 19.67
CA THR A 3 -16.37 -15.51 19.77
C THR A 3 -16.36 -16.92 19.15
N PRO A 4 -17.28 -17.83 19.53
CA PRO A 4 -17.36 -19.18 18.94
C PRO A 4 -17.46 -19.16 17.41
N ARG A 5 -18.22 -18.21 16.83
CA ARG A 5 -18.32 -18.04 15.38
C ARG A 5 -17.02 -17.57 14.73
N ALA A 6 -16.30 -16.65 15.38
CA ALA A 6 -15.00 -16.19 14.86
C ALA A 6 -13.98 -17.34 14.86
N LYS A 7 -13.98 -18.21 15.89
CA LYS A 7 -13.16 -19.42 15.90
C LYS A 7 -13.50 -20.33 14.72
N HIS A 8 -14.78 -20.57 14.50
CA HIS A 8 -15.25 -21.42 13.39
C HIS A 8 -14.86 -20.86 12.01
N VAL A 9 -14.92 -19.54 11.81
CA VAL A 9 -14.43 -18.90 10.57
C VAL A 9 -12.94 -19.14 10.37
N VAL A 10 -12.14 -19.05 11.43
CA VAL A 10 -10.68 -19.31 11.34
C VAL A 10 -10.40 -20.78 11.05
N GLU A 11 -11.17 -21.72 11.65
CA GLU A 11 -11.07 -23.14 11.37
C GLU A 11 -11.36 -23.46 9.90
N ILE A 12 -12.45 -22.90 9.34
CA ILE A 12 -12.80 -23.03 7.92
C ILE A 12 -11.69 -22.45 7.04
N ALA A 13 -11.15 -21.28 7.37
CA ALA A 13 -10.08 -20.64 6.62
C ALA A 13 -8.79 -21.50 6.63
N MET A 14 -8.50 -22.14 7.76
CA MET A 14 -7.38 -23.07 7.90
C MET A 14 -7.57 -24.32 7.03
N GLU A 15 -8.76 -24.93 7.06
CA GLU A 15 -9.09 -26.08 6.21
C GLU A 15 -8.96 -25.76 4.72
N ASP A 16 -9.50 -24.62 4.29
CA ASP A 16 -9.44 -24.20 2.89
C ASP A 16 -8.02 -23.88 2.43
N SER A 17 -7.19 -23.30 3.33
CA SER A 17 -5.77 -23.06 3.08
C SER A 17 -5.00 -24.38 2.89
N ILE A 18 -5.18 -25.35 3.80
CA ILE A 18 -4.53 -26.67 3.74
C ILE A 18 -4.99 -27.41 2.47
N ARG A 19 -6.28 -27.42 2.19
CA ARG A 19 -6.85 -28.07 0.99
C ARG A 19 -6.34 -27.45 -0.30
N GLY A 20 -6.12 -26.12 -0.32
CA GLY A 20 -5.52 -25.39 -1.43
C GLY A 20 -4.02 -25.60 -1.57
N GLY A 21 -3.35 -26.25 -0.60
CA GLY A 21 -1.90 -26.46 -0.58
C GLY A 21 -1.11 -25.20 -0.24
N TYR A 22 -1.70 -24.25 0.48
CA TYR A 22 -1.03 -23.04 0.96
C TYR A 22 -0.34 -23.29 2.29
N ALA A 23 0.84 -22.69 2.48
CA ALA A 23 1.62 -22.80 3.71
C ALA A 23 1.17 -21.81 4.80
N TYR A 24 0.25 -20.89 4.47
CA TYR A 24 -0.24 -19.84 5.38
C TYR A 24 -1.73 -19.53 5.16
N ILE A 25 -2.35 -18.91 6.14
CA ILE A 25 -3.72 -18.40 6.05
C ILE A 25 -3.66 -16.93 5.70
N GLY A 26 -3.98 -16.58 4.44
CA GLY A 26 -4.08 -15.19 3.99
C GLY A 26 -5.46 -14.59 4.27
N THR A 27 -5.60 -13.30 4.02
CA THR A 27 -6.87 -12.54 4.16
C THR A 27 -7.97 -13.12 3.25
N GLU A 28 -7.59 -13.65 2.09
CA GLU A 28 -8.45 -14.33 1.14
C GLU A 28 -9.08 -15.59 1.73
N HIS A 29 -8.32 -16.38 2.51
CA HIS A 29 -8.83 -17.56 3.20
C HIS A 29 -9.78 -17.19 4.33
N LEU A 30 -9.51 -16.07 5.05
CA LEU A 30 -10.41 -15.55 6.06
C LEU A 30 -11.72 -15.07 5.44
N LEU A 31 -11.68 -14.36 4.31
CA LEU A 31 -12.87 -13.96 3.57
C LEU A 31 -13.68 -15.18 3.10
N ALA A 32 -12.99 -16.20 2.55
CA ALA A 32 -13.63 -17.46 2.17
C ALA A 32 -14.33 -18.12 3.35
N GLY A 33 -13.70 -18.16 4.53
CA GLY A 33 -14.26 -18.67 5.77
C GLY A 33 -15.51 -17.92 6.22
N ILE A 34 -15.51 -16.57 6.14
CA ILE A 34 -16.67 -15.72 6.46
C ILE A 34 -17.84 -16.01 5.52
N LEU A 35 -17.57 -16.12 4.21
CA LEU A 35 -18.60 -16.39 3.20
C LEU A 35 -19.19 -17.81 3.35
N ARG A 36 -18.37 -18.79 3.68
CA ARG A 36 -18.76 -20.20 3.83
C ARG A 36 -19.54 -20.45 5.12
N GLU A 37 -19.16 -19.79 6.23
CA GLU A 37 -19.96 -19.85 7.48
C GLU A 37 -21.40 -19.38 7.26
N GLY A 38 -21.58 -18.33 6.47
CA GLY A 38 -22.87 -17.94 5.88
C GLY A 38 -23.89 -17.31 6.83
N ASN A 39 -23.75 -17.48 8.14
CA ASN A 39 -24.70 -16.98 9.15
C ASN A 39 -24.12 -15.88 10.05
N ASN A 40 -23.32 -14.99 9.47
CA ASN A 40 -22.70 -13.88 10.17
C ASN A 40 -23.20 -12.52 9.67
N MET A 41 -22.87 -11.47 10.43
CA MET A 41 -23.29 -10.11 10.10
C MET A 41 -22.71 -9.63 8.76
N ALA A 42 -21.48 -10.04 8.43
CA ALA A 42 -20.83 -9.65 7.16
C ALA A 42 -21.62 -10.16 5.95
N VAL A 43 -22.05 -11.43 5.97
CA VAL A 43 -22.89 -11.99 4.89
C VAL A 43 -24.27 -11.33 4.83
N ARG A 44 -24.83 -10.93 5.96
CA ARG A 44 -26.10 -10.18 5.98
C ARG A 44 -25.94 -8.79 5.33
N ILE A 45 -24.87 -8.09 5.64
CA ILE A 45 -24.55 -6.78 5.02
C ILE A 45 -24.34 -6.95 3.51
N LEU A 46 -23.57 -7.95 3.07
CA LEU A 46 -23.38 -8.24 1.65
C LEU A 46 -24.71 -8.49 0.92
N ARG A 47 -25.61 -9.28 1.52
CA ARG A 47 -26.94 -9.52 0.95
C ARG A 47 -27.79 -8.26 0.88
N SER A 48 -27.75 -7.40 1.90
CA SER A 48 -28.47 -6.13 1.87
C SER A 48 -27.92 -5.16 0.82
N ALA A 49 -26.63 -5.29 0.48
CA ALA A 49 -25.99 -4.57 -0.61
C ALA A 49 -26.19 -5.22 -2.01
N GLY A 50 -27.03 -6.26 -2.10
CA GLY A 50 -27.31 -6.94 -3.37
C GLY A 50 -26.23 -7.93 -3.84
N VAL A 51 -25.27 -8.27 -2.98
CA VAL A 51 -24.18 -9.20 -3.32
C VAL A 51 -24.52 -10.62 -2.87
N ASP A 52 -24.49 -11.58 -3.80
CA ASP A 52 -24.66 -12.99 -3.48
C ASP A 52 -23.34 -13.58 -2.94
N ALA A 53 -23.38 -13.98 -1.65
CA ALA A 53 -22.21 -14.55 -0.96
C ALA A 53 -21.69 -15.84 -1.62
N ARG A 54 -22.54 -16.65 -2.26
CA ARG A 54 -22.13 -17.88 -2.96
C ARG A 54 -21.37 -17.56 -4.25
N GLN A 55 -21.88 -16.61 -5.04
CA GLN A 55 -21.19 -16.15 -6.25
C GLN A 55 -19.85 -15.53 -5.91
N LEU A 56 -19.79 -14.70 -4.86
CA LEU A 56 -18.56 -14.09 -4.38
C LEU A 56 -17.53 -15.16 -3.93
N TYR A 57 -17.98 -16.17 -3.18
CA TYR A 57 -17.14 -17.30 -2.77
C TYR A 57 -16.56 -18.04 -3.98
N THR A 58 -17.41 -18.35 -4.97
CA THR A 58 -16.97 -19.05 -6.19
C THR A 58 -15.96 -18.23 -6.98
N ALA A 59 -16.19 -16.92 -7.12
CA ALA A 59 -15.26 -16.00 -7.78
C ALA A 59 -13.92 -15.89 -7.04
N LEU A 60 -13.96 -15.85 -5.70
CA LEU A 60 -12.77 -15.82 -4.85
C LEU A 60 -11.94 -17.09 -5.01
N MET A 61 -12.57 -18.25 -4.92
CA MET A 61 -11.90 -19.55 -5.08
C MET A 61 -11.29 -19.71 -6.48
N LYS A 62 -11.97 -19.22 -7.52
CA LYS A 62 -11.43 -19.22 -8.89
C LYS A 62 -10.17 -18.35 -9.01
N LYS A 63 -10.13 -17.20 -8.34
CA LYS A 63 -8.93 -16.36 -8.30
C LYS A 63 -7.78 -17.00 -7.53
N LEU A 64 -8.08 -17.62 -6.39
CA LEU A 64 -7.08 -18.36 -5.60
C LEU A 64 -6.44 -19.52 -6.39
N THR A 65 -7.24 -20.28 -7.11
CA THR A 65 -6.72 -21.39 -7.93
C THR A 65 -6.02 -20.93 -9.20
N ALA A 66 -6.33 -19.74 -9.72
CA ALA A 66 -5.71 -19.17 -10.92
C ALA A 66 -4.40 -18.39 -10.63
N ALA A 67 -4.12 -18.05 -9.38
CA ALA A 67 -2.86 -17.39 -9.00
C ALA A 67 -1.70 -18.38 -9.13
N PRO A 68 -0.61 -18.03 -9.84
CA PRO A 68 0.56 -18.91 -9.92
C PRO A 68 1.12 -19.16 -8.52
N ARG A 69 1.38 -20.42 -8.20
CA ARG A 69 1.93 -20.93 -6.93
C ARG A 69 3.30 -20.33 -6.51
N ALA A 70 3.82 -19.36 -7.26
CA ALA A 70 5.15 -18.78 -7.08
C ALA A 70 5.27 -17.73 -5.94
N ALA A 71 4.21 -17.43 -5.20
CA ALA A 71 4.25 -16.45 -4.10
C ALA A 71 4.33 -17.08 -2.70
N GLN A 72 4.83 -18.30 -2.57
CA GLN A 72 4.73 -19.09 -1.33
C GLN A 72 6.03 -19.22 -0.52
N SER A 73 7.04 -18.42 -0.75
CA SER A 73 8.20 -18.40 0.15
C SER A 73 8.47 -16.97 0.57
N GLY A 74 8.08 -16.66 1.81
CA GLY A 74 8.63 -15.52 2.51
C GLY A 74 10.12 -15.74 2.70
N ASP A 75 10.92 -15.22 1.81
CA ASP A 75 12.32 -14.93 2.07
C ASP A 75 12.73 -13.72 1.24
N SER A 76 13.26 -12.76 1.97
CA SER A 76 13.84 -11.54 1.49
C SER A 76 15.04 -11.82 0.60
N ARG A 77 14.86 -11.82 -0.73
CA ARG A 77 15.98 -11.63 -1.67
C ARG A 77 15.47 -10.94 -2.92
N THR A 78 15.98 -9.76 -3.14
CA THR A 78 15.97 -8.96 -4.36
C THR A 78 16.18 -9.79 -5.63
N PRO A 79 15.39 -9.56 -6.68
CA PRO A 79 15.87 -9.79 -8.04
C PRO A 79 16.21 -8.46 -8.71
N ALA A 80 17.44 -8.44 -9.19
CA ALA A 80 17.91 -7.43 -10.12
C ALA A 80 17.22 -7.54 -11.49
N ALA A 81 17.07 -6.37 -12.11
CA ALA A 81 17.11 -6.09 -13.54
C ALA A 81 16.08 -6.76 -14.47
N GLY A 82 15.18 -5.92 -14.97
CA GLY A 82 14.39 -6.11 -16.17
C GLY A 82 13.92 -4.78 -16.73
N SER A 83 14.75 -4.20 -17.56
CA SER A 83 14.58 -3.05 -18.46
C SER A 83 13.16 -2.54 -18.72
N ALA A 84 12.88 -1.31 -18.33
CA ALA A 84 11.98 -0.42 -19.02
C ALA A 84 12.65 0.97 -19.13
N LYS A 85 12.57 1.50 -20.31
CA LYS A 85 13.30 2.61 -20.90
C LYS A 85 13.25 3.92 -20.10
N GLU A 86 14.37 4.59 -20.24
CA GLU A 86 14.70 5.96 -19.85
C GLU A 86 13.61 6.97 -20.18
N ASP A 87 13.26 7.75 -19.16
CA ASP A 87 12.99 9.17 -19.32
C ASP A 87 13.36 9.88 -18.02
N GLY A 88 14.40 10.72 -18.12
CA GLY A 88 14.83 11.66 -17.08
C GLY A 88 15.91 11.13 -16.14
N LYS A 89 17.11 11.65 -16.33
CA LYS A 89 18.26 11.58 -15.41
C LYS A 89 17.87 11.92 -13.95
N GLY A 90 17.13 11.04 -13.30
CA GLY A 90 16.99 11.00 -11.84
C GLY A 90 18.26 10.38 -11.27
N SER A 91 18.89 11.09 -10.36
CA SER A 91 20.13 10.65 -9.76
C SER A 91 19.95 9.31 -9.05
N LYS A 92 20.95 8.46 -9.13
CA LYS A 92 20.95 7.11 -8.56
C LYS A 92 20.68 7.09 -7.04
N THR A 93 21.05 8.16 -6.32
CA THR A 93 20.89 8.27 -4.86
C THR A 93 19.43 8.39 -4.44
N LEU A 94 18.61 9.18 -5.17
CA LEU A 94 17.18 9.31 -4.86
C LEU A 94 16.45 7.98 -5.07
N ALA A 95 16.72 7.29 -6.17
CA ALA A 95 16.09 6.01 -6.50
C ALA A 95 16.48 4.88 -5.52
N GLU A 96 17.65 4.97 -4.88
CA GLU A 96 18.13 3.97 -3.92
C GLU A 96 17.39 4.03 -2.58
N PHE A 97 17.02 5.25 -2.11
CA PHE A 97 16.43 5.47 -0.78
C PHE A 97 14.97 5.91 -0.83
N THR A 98 14.34 5.93 -2.01
CA THR A 98 12.93 6.33 -2.14
C THR A 98 12.11 5.30 -2.89
N ARG A 99 10.84 5.21 -2.50
CA ARG A 99 9.80 4.45 -3.18
C ARG A 99 8.80 5.42 -3.81
N ASP A 100 8.56 5.30 -5.12
CA ASP A 100 7.59 6.13 -5.84
C ASP A 100 6.16 5.60 -5.62
N LEU A 101 5.44 6.21 -4.69
CA LEU A 101 4.04 5.85 -4.38
C LEU A 101 3.10 6.19 -5.54
N THR A 102 3.40 7.24 -6.32
CA THR A 102 2.58 7.62 -7.48
C THR A 102 2.70 6.59 -8.60
N ALA A 103 3.90 6.07 -8.85
CA ALA A 103 4.11 4.98 -9.79
C ALA A 103 3.45 3.67 -9.33
N ASP A 104 3.54 3.35 -8.05
CA ASP A 104 2.87 2.19 -7.45
C ASP A 104 1.34 2.32 -7.54
N ALA A 105 0.78 3.52 -7.36
CA ALA A 105 -0.64 3.79 -7.55
C ALA A 105 -1.09 3.55 -9.00
N ARG A 106 -0.31 4.02 -9.99
CA ARG A 106 -0.61 3.83 -11.43
C ARG A 106 -0.56 2.36 -11.84
N THR A 107 0.30 1.57 -11.22
CA THR A 107 0.42 0.12 -11.48
C THR A 107 -0.54 -0.73 -10.66
N GLY A 108 -1.40 -0.12 -9.83
CA GLY A 108 -2.38 -0.84 -9.01
C GLY A 108 -1.78 -1.63 -7.84
N LYS A 109 -0.55 -1.31 -7.43
CA LYS A 109 0.14 -1.99 -6.32
C LYS A 109 -0.29 -1.49 -4.94
N LEU A 110 -0.97 -0.33 -4.88
CA LEU A 110 -1.44 0.22 -3.61
C LEU A 110 -2.87 -0.23 -3.32
N ASP A 111 -3.10 -0.61 -2.08
CA ASP A 111 -4.43 -0.98 -1.60
C ASP A 111 -5.40 0.22 -1.59
N PRO A 112 -6.71 -0.01 -1.76
CA PRO A 112 -7.71 1.04 -1.63
C PRO A 112 -7.79 1.54 -0.20
N VAL A 113 -7.73 2.86 -0.04
CA VAL A 113 -7.91 3.51 1.27
C VAL A 113 -9.38 3.82 1.45
N ILE A 114 -9.96 3.36 2.55
CA ILE A 114 -11.40 3.49 2.84
C ILE A 114 -11.57 4.33 4.12
N GLY A 115 -12.51 5.30 4.08
CA GLY A 115 -12.88 6.08 5.25
C GLY A 115 -11.83 7.09 5.73
N ARG A 116 -10.98 7.58 4.82
CA ARG A 116 -9.95 8.60 5.08
C ARG A 116 -9.99 9.76 4.09
N ASP A 117 -11.12 9.95 3.44
CA ASP A 117 -11.26 10.98 2.41
C ASP A 117 -11.07 12.38 2.96
N ASP A 118 -11.59 12.67 4.15
CA ASP A 118 -11.49 13.98 4.79
C ASP A 118 -10.04 14.34 5.14
N GLU A 119 -9.28 13.38 5.70
CA GLU A 119 -7.88 13.57 6.02
C GLU A 119 -7.03 13.75 4.75
N ILE A 120 -7.29 12.98 3.71
CA ILE A 120 -6.60 13.10 2.41
C ILE A 120 -6.90 14.47 1.80
N GLN A 121 -8.16 14.93 1.79
CA GLN A 121 -8.54 16.26 1.31
C GLN A 121 -7.85 17.36 2.12
N ARG A 122 -7.73 17.19 3.43
CA ARG A 122 -7.02 18.15 4.28
C ARG A 122 -5.54 18.23 3.95
N VAL A 123 -4.90 17.09 3.68
CA VAL A 123 -3.50 17.03 3.22
C VAL A 123 -3.35 17.75 1.88
N ILE A 124 -4.23 17.50 0.92
CA ILE A 124 -4.25 18.16 -0.39
C ILE A 124 -4.37 19.69 -0.23
N GLN A 125 -5.29 20.16 0.62
CA GLN A 125 -5.46 21.58 0.91
C GLN A 125 -4.20 22.22 1.49
N ILE A 126 -3.50 21.52 2.39
CA ILE A 126 -2.26 22.02 2.99
C ILE A 126 -1.13 22.07 1.96
N LEU A 127 -0.95 21.01 1.18
CA LEU A 127 0.06 20.95 0.12
C LEU A 127 -0.15 22.01 -0.98
N SER A 128 -1.41 22.41 -1.21
CA SER A 128 -1.76 23.42 -2.20
C SER A 128 -1.49 24.86 -1.75
N ARG A 129 -1.07 25.09 -0.50
CA ARG A 129 -0.75 26.42 0.00
C ARG A 129 0.58 26.94 -0.57
N ARG A 130 0.70 28.26 -0.70
CA ARG A 130 1.97 28.91 -1.12
C ARG A 130 3.06 28.84 -0.04
N THR A 131 2.66 28.84 1.22
CA THR A 131 3.54 28.79 2.40
C THR A 131 2.94 27.85 3.43
N LYS A 132 3.76 27.29 4.34
CA LYS A 132 3.32 26.34 5.38
C LYS A 132 2.57 25.14 4.79
N ASN A 133 3.10 24.62 3.68
CA ASN A 133 2.53 23.53 2.89
C ASN A 133 3.06 22.14 3.30
N ASN A 134 3.64 22.00 4.48
CA ASN A 134 4.15 20.72 4.99
C ASN A 134 3.14 20.12 5.98
N PRO A 135 2.27 19.18 5.56
CA PRO A 135 1.35 18.50 6.46
C PRO A 135 2.11 17.54 7.38
N CYS A 136 1.67 17.46 8.64
CA CYS A 136 2.15 16.49 9.61
C CYS A 136 0.98 15.63 10.07
N LEU A 137 1.10 14.30 9.92
CA LEU A 137 0.12 13.33 10.36
C LEU A 137 0.48 12.83 11.76
N ILE A 138 -0.37 13.14 12.73
CA ILE A 138 -0.17 12.77 14.14
C ILE A 138 -1.21 11.73 14.53
N GLY A 139 -0.82 10.75 15.31
CA GLY A 139 -1.69 9.69 15.82
C GLY A 139 -0.92 8.49 16.34
N GLU A 140 -1.61 7.57 16.99
CA GLU A 140 -1.03 6.34 17.52
C GLU A 140 -0.48 5.41 16.42
N PRO A 141 0.41 4.47 16.74
CA PRO A 141 0.82 3.43 15.80
C PRO A 141 -0.38 2.64 15.29
N GLY A 142 -0.38 2.29 14.00
CA GLY A 142 -1.44 1.45 13.41
C GLY A 142 -2.72 2.17 13.00
N VAL A 143 -2.90 3.46 13.27
CA VAL A 143 -4.13 4.21 12.90
C VAL A 143 -4.25 4.53 11.40
N GLY A 144 -3.30 4.13 10.57
CA GLY A 144 -3.35 4.31 9.12
C GLY A 144 -2.73 5.60 8.59
N LYS A 145 -1.73 6.21 9.27
CA LYS A 145 -1.03 7.41 8.78
C LYS A 145 -0.41 7.20 7.40
N THR A 146 0.22 6.06 7.17
CA THR A 146 0.81 5.70 5.89
C THR A 146 -0.24 5.53 4.80
N ALA A 147 -1.40 4.97 5.13
CA ALA A 147 -2.52 4.82 4.20
C ALA A 147 -3.02 6.17 3.65
N ILE A 148 -2.94 7.25 4.43
CA ILE A 148 -3.28 8.60 3.96
C ILE A 148 -2.31 9.06 2.85
N ALA A 149 -1.00 8.78 2.99
CA ALA A 149 -0.03 9.09 1.95
C ALA A 149 -0.26 8.24 0.68
N GLU A 150 -0.59 6.96 0.84
CA GLU A 150 -0.95 6.06 -0.28
C GLU A 150 -2.25 6.52 -0.97
N GLY A 151 -3.25 6.96 -0.20
CA GLY A 151 -4.49 7.55 -0.73
C GLY A 151 -4.24 8.83 -1.52
N LEU A 152 -3.35 9.71 -1.04
CA LEU A 152 -2.92 10.89 -1.77
C LEU A 152 -2.23 10.51 -3.10
N ALA A 153 -1.32 9.53 -3.08
CA ALA A 153 -0.65 9.04 -4.29
C ALA A 153 -1.67 8.54 -5.34
N ARG A 154 -2.72 7.85 -4.91
CA ARG A 154 -3.81 7.40 -5.79
C ARG A 154 -4.60 8.57 -6.37
N LYS A 155 -4.95 9.58 -5.56
CA LYS A 155 -5.64 10.77 -6.05
C LYS A 155 -4.80 11.53 -7.09
N ILE A 156 -3.50 11.67 -6.87
CA ILE A 156 -2.58 12.25 -7.85
C ILE A 156 -2.54 11.41 -9.13
N ALA A 157 -2.43 10.08 -9.01
CA ALA A 157 -2.38 9.18 -10.15
C ALA A 157 -3.67 9.18 -11.00
N MET A 158 -4.83 9.41 -10.36
CA MET A 158 -6.16 9.51 -11.00
C MET A 158 -6.46 10.92 -11.52
N GLY A 159 -5.64 11.92 -11.18
CA GLY A 159 -5.91 13.31 -11.52
C GLY A 159 -6.97 13.99 -10.65
N ASP A 160 -7.37 13.38 -9.52
CA ASP A 160 -8.36 13.93 -8.58
C ASP A 160 -7.68 14.83 -7.53
N VAL A 161 -6.90 15.80 -8.02
CA VAL A 161 -6.17 16.79 -7.22
C VAL A 161 -6.14 18.14 -7.95
N PRO A 162 -5.92 19.25 -7.25
CA PRO A 162 -5.72 20.56 -7.87
C PRO A 162 -4.54 20.56 -8.86
N GLU A 163 -4.61 21.47 -9.85
CA GLU A 163 -3.66 21.58 -10.97
C GLU A 163 -2.19 21.63 -10.52
N ASN A 164 -1.91 22.30 -9.40
CA ASN A 164 -0.55 22.41 -8.83
C ASN A 164 0.03 21.09 -8.29
N LEU A 165 -0.79 20.05 -8.16
CA LEU A 165 -0.39 18.72 -7.69
C LEU A 165 -0.48 17.62 -8.78
N LEU A 166 -1.07 17.91 -9.96
CA LEU A 166 -1.32 16.92 -11.01
C LEU A 166 -0.03 16.24 -11.51
N ASP A 167 1.05 17.01 -11.69
CA ASP A 167 2.33 16.52 -12.23
C ASP A 167 3.34 16.16 -11.14
N LYS A 168 2.91 16.13 -9.88
CA LYS A 168 3.80 15.80 -8.78
C LYS A 168 3.97 14.29 -8.62
N LYS A 169 5.16 13.90 -8.22
CA LYS A 169 5.51 12.53 -7.80
C LYS A 169 5.59 12.49 -6.28
N LEU A 170 4.86 11.60 -5.67
CA LEU A 170 4.94 11.38 -4.23
C LEU A 170 5.94 10.27 -3.94
N LEU A 171 7.03 10.62 -3.29
CA LEU A 171 8.09 9.69 -2.93
C LEU A 171 8.08 9.43 -1.42
N SER A 172 8.19 8.18 -1.04
CA SER A 172 8.40 7.77 0.35
C SER A 172 9.89 7.58 0.59
N LEU A 173 10.45 8.34 1.54
CA LEU A 173 11.87 8.28 1.89
C LEU A 173 12.10 7.25 3.00
N ASP A 174 12.99 6.29 2.79
CA ASP A 174 13.44 5.32 3.80
C ASP A 174 14.63 5.88 4.59
N LEU A 175 14.32 6.55 5.70
CA LEU A 175 15.33 7.07 6.62
C LEU A 175 16.14 5.95 7.29
N SER A 176 15.53 4.78 7.53
CA SER A 176 16.21 3.66 8.16
C SER A 176 17.27 3.06 7.23
N GLY A 177 16.94 2.89 5.95
CA GLY A 177 17.88 2.47 4.91
C GLY A 177 19.03 3.46 4.73
N MET A 178 18.76 4.77 4.86
CA MET A 178 19.80 5.80 4.76
C MET A 178 20.79 5.79 5.91
N VAL A 179 20.37 5.40 7.12
CA VAL A 179 21.23 5.25 8.31
C VAL A 179 21.97 3.91 8.25
N ALA A 180 21.35 2.87 7.70
CA ALA A 180 21.95 1.55 7.62
C ALA A 180 23.23 1.59 6.77
N GLY A 181 24.30 1.00 7.32
CA GLY A 181 25.61 0.94 6.66
C GLY A 181 26.46 2.20 6.75
N THR A 182 26.02 3.25 7.45
CA THR A 182 26.89 4.40 7.77
C THR A 182 27.69 4.09 9.04
N LYS A 183 29.02 4.21 8.95
CA LYS A 183 29.92 4.07 10.10
C LYS A 183 30.04 5.36 10.91
N TYR A 184 29.82 6.49 10.26
CA TYR A 184 29.99 7.81 10.85
C TYR A 184 28.75 8.68 10.60
N ARG A 185 28.40 9.51 11.60
CA ARG A 185 27.25 10.44 11.53
C ARG A 185 27.32 11.37 10.30
N GLY A 186 28.50 11.78 9.88
CA GLY A 186 28.71 12.66 8.73
C GLY A 186 28.27 12.04 7.38
N GLU A 187 28.39 10.71 7.23
CA GLU A 187 27.95 10.02 6.01
C GLU A 187 26.41 10.09 5.83
N PHE A 188 25.67 9.97 6.92
CA PHE A 188 24.21 10.13 6.92
C PHE A 188 23.80 11.56 6.54
N GLU A 189 24.46 12.56 7.15
CA GLU A 189 24.19 13.97 6.86
C GLU A 189 24.47 14.31 5.38
N GLU A 190 25.53 13.74 4.80
CA GLU A 190 25.85 13.89 3.39
C GLU A 190 24.82 13.23 2.47
N ARG A 191 24.35 12.02 2.79
CA ARG A 191 23.29 11.33 2.03
C ARG A 191 21.99 12.14 2.03
N ILE A 192 21.52 12.62 3.17
CA ILE A 192 20.34 13.49 3.26
C ILE A 192 20.53 14.74 2.42
N LYS A 193 21.69 15.40 2.52
CA LYS A 193 21.96 16.62 1.76
C LYS A 193 21.89 16.37 0.25
N LYS A 194 22.43 15.25 -0.23
CA LYS A 194 22.32 14.85 -1.65
C LYS A 194 20.88 14.65 -2.07
N VAL A 195 20.09 13.88 -1.30
CA VAL A 195 18.66 13.65 -1.58
C VAL A 195 17.90 14.97 -1.64
N MET A 196 18.11 15.85 -0.65
CA MET A 196 17.44 17.17 -0.61
C MET A 196 17.79 18.03 -1.83
N GLN A 197 19.06 18.04 -2.24
CA GLN A 197 19.49 18.76 -3.45
C GLN A 197 18.83 18.21 -4.72
N GLU A 198 18.67 16.89 -4.81
CA GLU A 198 18.02 16.24 -5.95
C GLU A 198 16.53 16.54 -6.00
N VAL A 199 15.82 16.50 -4.86
CA VAL A 199 14.42 16.87 -4.75
C VAL A 199 14.22 18.33 -5.17
N GLN A 200 15.09 19.25 -4.71
CA GLN A 200 15.01 20.66 -5.06
C GLN A 200 15.24 20.91 -6.56
N LYS A 201 16.15 20.17 -7.19
CA LYS A 201 16.41 20.28 -8.63
C LYS A 201 15.26 19.80 -9.50
N ASN A 202 14.56 18.75 -9.06
CA ASN A 202 13.48 18.15 -9.84
C ASN A 202 12.16 18.92 -9.76
N GLY A 203 11.92 19.72 -8.72
CA GLY A 203 10.74 20.59 -8.60
C GLY A 203 9.37 19.90 -8.60
N ASN A 204 9.28 18.64 -9.04
CA ASN A 204 8.03 17.86 -9.18
C ASN A 204 7.84 16.81 -8.10
N ILE A 205 8.62 16.84 -7.04
CA ILE A 205 8.63 15.80 -6.00
C ILE A 205 7.99 16.35 -4.72
N ILE A 206 7.17 15.52 -4.10
CA ILE A 206 6.60 15.66 -2.75
C ILE A 206 7.14 14.52 -1.90
#